data_3b6d470648458c746236e9a0bb8e0738
#
_entry.id   3b6d470648458c746236e9a0bb8e0738
#
_cell.length_a   1.000
_cell.length_b   1.000
_cell.length_c   1.000
_cell.angle_alpha   90.00
_cell.angle_beta   90.00
_cell.angle_gamma   90.00
#
_symmetry.space_group_name_H-M   'P 1'
#
loop_
_entity.id
_entity.type
_entity.pdbx_description
1 polymer ?
#
loop_
_entity_poly.entity_id
_entity_poly.type
_entity_poly.pdbx_seq_one_letter_code
_entity_poly.pdbx_strand_id
1 'polypeptide(L)'
;MTATRLLIVDSDQRFWDSAQFELAVDPRIEKITRIDSARSALAELGAMTTSRSGKFGVAIVNMSVPSAATSDLLRNLCCGSDPIPVIALFDTLDDGGVGYAVGTGARACISKVSPARQIRGTVIEILAGELPIHRDVAERPYLLTGLINEFQRQSRGVVEVERNECPLTSRELNILTLVADGNANKQIAELLFISERTVKNHMTNILSKLGARDRAHAVRFGIQNSWIDLETTEPTLTLVA
;
A
#
# COMPACT_ATOMS: atom_id res chain seq x y z
N MET A 1 23.58 0.44 -22.67
CA MET A 1 22.57 0.57 -21.60
C MET A 1 22.91 1.85 -20.87
N THR A 2 22.01 2.82 -20.82
CA THR A 2 22.22 4.10 -20.11
C THR A 2 22.16 3.83 -18.61
N ALA A 3 23.19 4.24 -17.89
CA ALA A 3 23.20 4.21 -16.44
C ALA A 3 22.08 5.10 -15.88
N THR A 4 21.43 4.69 -14.80
CA THR A 4 20.25 5.34 -14.27
C THR A 4 20.47 5.86 -12.86
N ARG A 5 19.68 6.86 -12.46
CA ARG A 5 19.65 7.40 -11.10
C ARG A 5 18.52 6.76 -10.30
N LEU A 6 18.80 6.37 -9.07
CA LEU A 6 17.83 5.80 -8.14
C LEU A 6 17.45 6.83 -7.08
N LEU A 7 16.14 7.02 -6.89
CA LEU A 7 15.60 7.80 -5.79
C LEU A 7 15.18 6.87 -4.66
N ILE A 8 15.54 7.18 -3.43
CA ILE A 8 15.12 6.46 -2.24
C ILE A 8 14.46 7.44 -1.27
N VAL A 9 13.23 7.16 -0.87
CA VAL A 9 12.47 7.97 0.07
C VAL A 9 12.18 7.13 1.32
N ASP A 10 13.08 7.21 2.29
CA ASP A 10 12.97 6.50 3.56
C ASP A 10 13.91 7.11 4.61
N SER A 11 13.43 7.22 5.86
CA SER A 11 14.20 7.75 7.00
C SER A 11 15.08 6.72 7.70
N ASP A 12 14.91 5.41 7.40
CA ASP A 12 15.64 4.34 8.07
C ASP A 12 17.09 4.21 7.58
N GLN A 13 18.02 4.89 8.29
CA GLN A 13 19.44 4.89 7.96
C GLN A 13 20.03 3.48 7.96
N ARG A 14 19.72 2.66 8.96
CA ARG A 14 20.37 1.34 9.16
C ARG A 14 20.02 0.37 8.04
N PHE A 15 18.78 0.40 7.58
CA PHE A 15 18.36 -0.39 6.45
C PHE A 15 19.13 -0.04 5.18
N TRP A 16 19.31 1.26 4.93
CA TRP A 16 19.98 1.74 3.72
C TRP A 16 21.48 1.59 3.72
N ASP A 17 22.15 1.65 4.86
CA ASP A 17 23.60 1.39 4.96
C ASP A 17 23.94 -0.02 4.44
N SER A 18 23.03 -1.00 4.68
CA SER A 18 23.16 -2.36 4.14
C SER A 18 22.78 -2.47 2.66
N ALA A 19 21.65 -1.87 2.26
CA ALA A 19 21.12 -1.98 0.91
C ALA A 19 21.93 -1.18 -0.12
N GLN A 20 22.48 -0.04 0.27
CA GLN A 20 23.23 0.85 -0.61
C GLN A 20 24.47 0.17 -1.21
N PHE A 21 25.17 -0.67 -0.44
CA PHE A 21 26.32 -1.41 -0.92
C PHE A 21 25.96 -2.33 -2.08
N GLU A 22 24.89 -3.10 -1.93
CA GLU A 22 24.41 -4.03 -2.95
C GLU A 22 23.91 -3.33 -4.22
N LEU A 23 23.29 -2.16 -4.07
CA LEU A 23 22.81 -1.36 -5.19
C LEU A 23 23.96 -0.67 -5.94
N ALA A 24 24.97 -0.17 -5.22
CA ALA A 24 26.10 0.55 -5.82
C ALA A 24 27.04 -0.33 -6.65
N VAL A 25 27.02 -1.65 -6.45
CA VAL A 25 27.82 -2.60 -7.22
C VAL A 25 27.30 -2.78 -8.66
N ASP A 26 26.03 -2.47 -8.91
CA ASP A 26 25.45 -2.67 -10.24
C ASP A 26 25.80 -1.51 -11.20
N PRO A 27 26.45 -1.81 -12.35
CA PRO A 27 26.90 -0.78 -13.30
C PRO A 27 25.75 -0.02 -13.98
N ARG A 28 24.51 -0.49 -13.84
CA ARG A 28 23.30 0.18 -14.35
C ARG A 28 22.84 1.31 -13.45
N ILE A 29 23.33 1.38 -12.19
CA ILE A 29 23.00 2.40 -11.22
C ILE A 29 24.16 3.40 -11.17
N GLU A 30 23.94 4.59 -11.73
CA GLU A 30 24.92 5.67 -11.77
C GLU A 30 25.00 6.40 -10.43
N LYS A 31 23.85 6.67 -9.83
CA LYS A 31 23.75 7.47 -8.61
C LYS A 31 22.53 7.08 -7.79
N ILE A 32 22.71 6.99 -6.49
CA ILE A 32 21.65 6.82 -5.51
C ILE A 32 21.44 8.16 -4.78
N THR A 33 20.23 8.68 -4.83
CA THR A 33 19.81 9.88 -4.08
C THR A 33 18.84 9.44 -3.00
N ARG A 34 19.17 9.69 -1.74
CA ARG A 34 18.31 9.37 -0.61
C ARG A 34 17.70 10.65 -0.04
N ILE A 35 16.42 10.57 0.31
CA ILE A 35 15.63 11.64 0.93
C ILE A 35 14.82 11.04 2.07
N ASP A 36 14.87 11.68 3.23
CA ASP A 36 14.32 11.10 4.46
C ASP A 36 12.77 11.17 4.56
N SER A 37 12.10 11.97 3.72
CA SER A 37 10.64 12.12 3.78
C SER A 37 10.01 12.38 2.41
N ALA A 38 8.74 11.97 2.27
CA ALA A 38 7.95 12.24 1.06
C ALA A 38 7.79 13.74 0.79
N ARG A 39 7.65 14.56 1.83
CA ARG A 39 7.55 16.03 1.69
C ARG A 39 8.82 16.64 1.11
N SER A 40 9.98 16.21 1.60
CA SER A 40 11.27 16.67 1.07
C SER A 40 11.50 16.20 -0.36
N ALA A 41 11.07 14.97 -0.68
CA ALA A 41 11.14 14.42 -2.03
C ALA A 41 10.28 15.21 -3.03
N LEU A 42 9.07 15.60 -2.66
CA LEU A 42 8.20 16.46 -3.47
C LEU A 42 8.85 17.82 -3.77
N ALA A 43 9.45 18.46 -2.77
CA ALA A 43 10.13 19.74 -2.93
C ALA A 43 11.33 19.61 -3.89
N GLU A 44 12.13 18.54 -3.75
CA GLU A 44 13.32 18.31 -4.59
C GLU A 44 12.94 17.96 -6.05
N LEU A 45 11.92 17.12 -6.25
CA LEU A 45 11.38 16.81 -7.59
C LEU A 45 10.85 18.08 -8.28
N GLY A 46 10.13 18.94 -7.56
CA GLY A 46 9.65 20.23 -8.07
C GLY A 46 10.81 21.15 -8.50
N ALA A 47 11.91 21.16 -7.76
CA ALA A 47 13.09 21.93 -8.13
C ALA A 47 13.86 21.32 -9.34
N MET A 48 13.82 20.00 -9.51
CA MET A 48 14.50 19.31 -10.62
C MET A 48 13.81 19.48 -11.96
N THR A 49 12.50 19.73 -12.02
CA THR A 49 11.76 20.02 -13.28
C THR A 49 12.29 21.26 -13.99
N THR A 50 13.00 22.14 -13.27
CA THR A 50 13.62 23.35 -13.80
C THR A 50 15.12 23.18 -14.15
N SER A 51 15.72 22.04 -13.82
CA SER A 51 17.16 21.78 -14.01
C SER A 51 17.41 20.63 -14.99
N ARG A 52 18.44 20.76 -15.83
CA ARG A 52 18.97 19.71 -16.72
C ARG A 52 19.63 18.52 -15.99
N SER A 53 19.46 18.39 -14.68
CA SER A 53 20.01 17.29 -13.88
C SER A 53 19.26 15.99 -14.24
N GLY A 54 20.02 14.94 -14.57
CA GLY A 54 19.49 13.68 -15.13
C GLY A 54 18.34 13.07 -14.31
N LYS A 55 17.40 12.48 -15.05
CA LYS A 55 16.15 11.88 -14.58
C LYS A 55 16.39 10.65 -13.69
N PHE A 56 15.52 10.41 -12.74
CA PHE A 56 15.48 9.13 -12.01
C PHE A 56 14.85 8.03 -12.87
N GLY A 57 15.44 6.85 -12.88
CA GLY A 57 14.88 5.69 -13.61
C GLY A 57 13.99 4.81 -12.75
N VAL A 58 14.20 4.81 -11.41
CA VAL A 58 13.38 4.06 -10.44
C VAL A 58 13.33 4.84 -9.13
N ALA A 59 12.21 4.80 -8.43
CA ALA A 59 12.06 5.31 -7.08
C ALA A 59 11.69 4.17 -6.11
N ILE A 60 12.32 4.11 -4.95
CA ILE A 60 11.93 3.25 -3.82
C ILE A 60 11.32 4.16 -2.76
N VAL A 61 10.06 3.93 -2.41
CA VAL A 61 9.32 4.78 -1.49
C VAL A 61 8.80 3.96 -0.31
N ASN A 62 9.14 4.37 0.91
CA ASN A 62 8.60 3.77 2.12
C ASN A 62 7.11 4.13 2.25
N MET A 63 6.28 3.08 2.30
CA MET A 63 4.82 3.16 2.43
C MET A 63 4.32 2.59 3.76
N SER A 64 5.20 2.24 4.71
CA SER A 64 4.81 1.67 6.00
C SER A 64 3.91 2.62 6.82
N VAL A 65 4.07 3.92 6.62
CA VAL A 65 3.25 4.95 7.26
C VAL A 65 2.56 5.78 6.17
N PRO A 66 1.28 5.47 5.84
CA PRO A 66 0.51 6.27 4.89
C PRO A 66 0.37 7.72 5.37
N SER A 67 0.64 8.67 4.47
CA SER A 67 0.45 10.08 4.73
C SER A 67 -0.01 10.81 3.47
N ALA A 68 -0.65 11.97 3.61
CA ALA A 68 -1.02 12.81 2.47
C ALA A 68 0.20 13.11 1.58
N ALA A 69 1.34 13.44 2.19
CA ALA A 69 2.57 13.70 1.44
C ALA A 69 3.08 12.47 0.67
N THR A 70 2.91 11.26 1.22
CA THR A 70 3.25 10.01 0.52
C THR A 70 2.31 9.80 -0.68
N SER A 71 1.02 10.02 -0.51
CA SER A 71 0.03 9.90 -1.60
C SER A 71 0.29 10.91 -2.72
N ASP A 72 0.61 12.16 -2.38
CA ASP A 72 0.96 13.20 -3.35
C ASP A 72 2.26 12.88 -4.09
N LEU A 73 3.27 12.35 -3.38
CA LEU A 73 4.52 11.90 -3.99
C LEU A 73 4.28 10.78 -4.99
N LEU A 74 3.49 9.76 -4.63
CA LEU A 74 3.18 8.63 -5.50
C LEU A 74 2.41 9.07 -6.74
N ARG A 75 1.43 9.97 -6.58
CA ARG A 75 0.70 10.56 -7.71
C ARG A 75 1.64 11.29 -8.66
N ASN A 76 2.58 12.07 -8.12
CA ASN A 76 3.57 12.78 -8.92
C ASN A 76 4.50 11.81 -9.67
N LEU A 77 5.01 10.77 -8.98
CA LEU A 77 5.91 9.79 -9.58
C LEU A 77 5.21 8.88 -10.59
N CYS A 78 4.01 8.37 -10.28
CA CYS A 78 3.33 7.37 -11.11
C CYS A 78 2.48 7.97 -12.23
N CYS A 79 1.89 9.17 -12.01
CA CYS A 79 0.92 9.79 -12.92
C CYS A 79 1.40 11.12 -13.50
N GLY A 80 2.62 11.54 -13.21
CA GLY A 80 3.23 12.77 -13.78
C GLY A 80 3.40 12.68 -15.30
N SER A 81 3.78 13.79 -15.92
CA SER A 81 4.03 13.87 -17.37
C SER A 81 5.14 12.93 -17.84
N ASP A 82 5.95 12.44 -16.92
CA ASP A 82 7.10 11.58 -17.16
C ASP A 82 7.21 10.55 -16.01
N PRO A 83 6.40 9.47 -16.04
CA PRO A 83 6.26 8.56 -14.93
C PRO A 83 7.57 7.86 -14.56
N ILE A 84 7.86 7.83 -13.27
CA ILE A 84 9.01 7.11 -12.69
C ILE A 84 8.48 5.83 -12.07
N PRO A 85 8.99 4.65 -12.45
CA PRO A 85 8.62 3.39 -11.82
C PRO A 85 8.86 3.42 -10.32
N VAL A 86 7.86 3.02 -9.53
CA VAL A 86 7.93 3.02 -8.07
C VAL A 86 7.99 1.60 -7.53
N ILE A 87 8.91 1.36 -6.59
CA ILE A 87 8.96 0.20 -5.72
C ILE A 87 8.40 0.62 -4.36
N ALA A 88 7.33 -0.03 -3.93
CA ALA A 88 6.75 0.17 -2.61
C ALA A 88 7.56 -0.59 -1.56
N LEU A 89 8.09 0.12 -0.56
CA LEU A 89 8.84 -0.45 0.55
C LEU A 89 7.97 -0.46 1.81
N PHE A 90 7.91 -1.61 2.49
CA PHE A 90 7.16 -1.80 3.72
C PHE A 90 8.04 -2.39 4.81
N ASP A 91 7.74 -2.15 6.08
CA ASP A 91 8.43 -2.81 7.19
C ASP A 91 8.12 -4.32 7.15
N THR A 92 6.86 -4.68 6.95
CA THR A 92 6.39 -6.05 6.66
C THR A 92 5.38 -6.00 5.51
N LEU A 93 5.40 -7.01 4.65
CA LEU A 93 4.53 -7.08 3.48
C LEU A 93 3.32 -7.96 3.75
N ASP A 94 2.15 -7.36 3.87
CA ASP A 94 0.85 -8.02 4.00
C ASP A 94 -0.04 -7.73 2.77
N ASP A 95 -1.23 -8.36 2.72
CA ASP A 95 -2.16 -8.18 1.61
C ASP A 95 -2.65 -6.73 1.48
N GLY A 96 -2.81 -6.03 2.62
CA GLY A 96 -3.19 -4.62 2.62
C GLY A 96 -2.11 -3.72 2.00
N GLY A 97 -0.84 -3.97 2.33
CA GLY A 97 0.30 -3.26 1.76
C GLY A 97 0.42 -3.48 0.25
N VAL A 98 0.29 -4.74 -0.22
CA VAL A 98 0.31 -5.05 -1.65
C VAL A 98 -0.88 -4.42 -2.37
N GLY A 99 -2.09 -4.50 -1.80
CA GLY A 99 -3.28 -3.86 -2.37
C GLY A 99 -3.13 -2.34 -2.50
N TYR A 100 -2.59 -1.69 -1.47
CA TYR A 100 -2.30 -0.26 -1.49
C TYR A 100 -1.27 0.09 -2.57
N ALA A 101 -0.19 -0.70 -2.68
CA ALA A 101 0.83 -0.49 -3.71
C ALA A 101 0.26 -0.63 -5.13
N VAL A 102 -0.58 -1.64 -5.38
CA VAL A 102 -1.28 -1.81 -6.66
C VAL A 102 -2.16 -0.59 -6.96
N GLY A 103 -2.97 -0.16 -5.99
CA GLY A 103 -3.87 1.00 -6.13
C GLY A 103 -3.13 2.31 -6.42
N THR A 104 -1.89 2.45 -5.98
CA THR A 104 -1.05 3.63 -6.24
C THR A 104 -0.23 3.55 -7.52
N GLY A 105 -0.25 2.41 -8.23
CA GLY A 105 0.49 2.20 -9.47
C GLY A 105 1.95 1.80 -9.26
N ALA A 106 2.32 1.32 -8.08
CA ALA A 106 3.66 0.76 -7.84
C ALA A 106 3.91 -0.46 -8.73
N ARG A 107 5.14 -0.66 -9.17
CA ARG A 107 5.54 -1.77 -10.04
C ARG A 107 6.07 -2.98 -9.30
N ALA A 108 6.43 -2.82 -8.04
CA ALA A 108 6.87 -3.91 -7.16
C ALA A 108 6.62 -3.56 -5.69
N CYS A 109 6.59 -4.59 -4.86
CA CYS A 109 6.59 -4.47 -3.40
C CYS A 109 7.83 -5.14 -2.82
N ILE A 110 8.43 -4.53 -1.81
CA ILE A 110 9.57 -5.09 -1.07
C ILE A 110 9.33 -4.87 0.43
N SER A 111 9.71 -5.85 1.23
CA SER A 111 9.78 -5.69 2.68
C SER A 111 11.20 -5.33 3.12
N LYS A 112 11.34 -4.52 4.18
CA LYS A 112 12.64 -4.22 4.80
C LYS A 112 13.33 -5.45 5.40
N VAL A 113 12.58 -6.52 5.69
CA VAL A 113 13.16 -7.79 6.13
C VAL A 113 13.73 -8.61 4.96
N SER A 114 13.50 -8.21 3.72
CA SER A 114 14.05 -8.87 2.53
C SER A 114 15.56 -8.66 2.44
N PRO A 115 16.32 -9.68 1.98
CA PRO A 115 17.75 -9.53 1.75
C PRO A 115 18.05 -8.41 0.75
N ALA A 116 19.13 -7.64 0.95
CA ALA A 116 19.52 -6.52 0.08
C ALA A 116 19.70 -6.94 -1.39
N ARG A 117 20.16 -8.18 -1.65
CA ARG A 117 20.24 -8.76 -2.99
C ARG A 117 18.87 -8.84 -3.70
N GLN A 118 17.78 -9.03 -2.96
CA GLN A 118 16.43 -9.06 -3.53
C GLN A 118 16.01 -7.66 -3.97
N ILE A 119 16.34 -6.64 -3.19
CA ILE A 119 16.08 -5.24 -3.55
C ILE A 119 16.77 -4.91 -4.87
N ARG A 120 18.06 -5.26 -4.99
CA ARG A 120 18.81 -5.08 -6.24
C ARG A 120 18.15 -5.84 -7.41
N GLY A 121 17.78 -7.11 -7.20
CA GLY A 121 17.11 -7.92 -8.22
C GLY A 121 15.84 -7.24 -8.74
N THR A 122 14.97 -6.75 -7.84
CA THR A 122 13.73 -6.06 -8.20
C THR A 122 13.99 -4.75 -8.96
N VAL A 123 15.00 -3.96 -8.54
CA VAL A 123 15.39 -2.74 -9.29
C VAL A 123 15.79 -3.10 -10.72
N ILE A 124 16.57 -4.18 -10.89
CA ILE A 124 17.02 -4.65 -12.20
C ILE A 124 15.88 -5.12 -13.08
N GLU A 125 14.92 -5.89 -12.53
CA GLU A 125 13.72 -6.35 -13.23
C GLU A 125 12.91 -5.15 -13.75
N ILE A 126 12.72 -4.12 -12.91
CA ILE A 126 12.00 -2.90 -13.32
C ILE A 126 12.76 -2.13 -14.39
N LEU A 127 14.09 -2.02 -14.31
CA LEU A 127 14.91 -1.40 -15.35
C LEU A 127 14.90 -2.17 -16.67
N ALA A 128 14.62 -3.48 -16.62
CA ALA A 128 14.38 -4.32 -17.79
C ALA A 128 12.95 -4.18 -18.36
N GLY A 129 12.08 -3.40 -17.70
CA GLY A 129 10.68 -3.18 -18.10
C GLY A 129 9.70 -4.21 -17.54
N GLU A 130 10.14 -5.07 -16.63
CA GLU A 130 9.28 -6.05 -15.98
C GLU A 130 8.35 -5.41 -14.93
N LEU A 131 7.32 -6.15 -14.54
CA LEU A 131 6.31 -5.76 -13.56
C LEU A 131 6.26 -6.80 -12.41
N PRO A 132 7.23 -6.81 -11.50
CA PRO A 132 7.32 -7.80 -10.42
C PRO A 132 6.07 -7.86 -9.53
N ILE A 133 5.29 -6.78 -9.44
CA ILE A 133 4.05 -6.72 -8.67
C ILE A 133 3.01 -7.77 -9.09
N HIS A 134 3.05 -8.22 -10.34
CA HIS A 134 2.17 -9.30 -10.81
C HIS A 134 2.41 -10.60 -10.03
N ARG A 135 3.64 -10.87 -9.64
CA ARG A 135 4.05 -12.02 -8.84
C ARG A 135 3.50 -11.90 -7.42
N ASP A 136 3.67 -10.70 -6.83
CA ASP A 136 3.19 -10.40 -5.48
C ASP A 136 1.67 -10.55 -5.37
N VAL A 137 0.92 -10.16 -6.41
CA VAL A 137 -0.55 -10.31 -6.48
C VAL A 137 -0.95 -11.76 -6.76
N ALA A 138 -0.25 -12.46 -7.67
CA ALA A 138 -0.58 -13.84 -8.04
C ALA A 138 -0.44 -14.82 -6.86
N GLU A 139 0.47 -14.55 -5.94
CA GLU A 139 0.66 -15.33 -4.71
C GLU A 139 -0.44 -15.08 -3.65
N ARG A 140 -1.37 -14.15 -3.90
CA ARG A 140 -2.43 -13.70 -2.96
C ARG A 140 -3.82 -13.79 -3.61
N PRO A 141 -4.43 -14.99 -3.65
CA PRO A 141 -5.72 -15.20 -4.35
C PRO A 141 -6.86 -14.30 -3.84
N TYR A 142 -6.92 -14.06 -2.54
CA TYR A 142 -7.96 -13.18 -1.96
C TYR A 142 -7.78 -11.71 -2.38
N LEU A 143 -6.54 -11.23 -2.40
CA LEU A 143 -6.23 -9.89 -2.91
C LEU A 143 -6.59 -9.77 -4.40
N LEU A 144 -6.24 -10.76 -5.20
CA LEU A 144 -6.56 -10.79 -6.63
C LEU A 144 -8.09 -10.72 -6.85
N THR A 145 -8.86 -11.51 -6.09
CA THR A 145 -10.33 -11.47 -6.14
C THR A 145 -10.88 -10.08 -5.79
N GLY A 146 -10.34 -9.46 -4.73
CA GLY A 146 -10.71 -8.10 -4.34
C GLY A 146 -10.44 -7.06 -5.42
N LEU A 147 -9.26 -7.11 -6.06
CA LEU A 147 -8.89 -6.21 -7.16
C LEU A 147 -9.79 -6.41 -8.39
N ILE A 148 -10.13 -7.66 -8.74
CA ILE A 148 -11.05 -7.96 -9.85
C ILE A 148 -12.44 -7.40 -9.56
N ASN A 149 -12.96 -7.60 -8.35
CA ASN A 149 -14.26 -7.07 -7.94
C ASN A 149 -14.29 -5.54 -8.00
N GLU A 150 -13.24 -4.88 -7.53
CA GLU A 150 -13.12 -3.42 -7.59
C GLU A 150 -13.08 -2.92 -9.04
N PHE A 151 -12.31 -3.57 -9.90
CA PHE A 151 -12.28 -3.25 -11.34
C PHE A 151 -13.65 -3.45 -12.00
N GLN A 152 -14.38 -4.53 -11.66
CA GLN A 152 -15.72 -4.78 -12.19
C GLN A 152 -16.75 -3.73 -11.71
N ARG A 153 -16.63 -3.27 -10.46
CA ARG A 153 -17.46 -2.17 -9.94
C ARG A 153 -17.23 -0.87 -10.74
N GLN A 154 -15.98 -0.51 -10.96
CA GLN A 154 -15.62 0.68 -11.75
C GLN A 154 -16.09 0.57 -13.19
N SER A 155 -15.99 -0.59 -13.82
CA SER A 155 -16.39 -0.84 -15.21
C SER A 155 -17.91 -0.84 -15.43
N ARG A 156 -18.71 -1.09 -14.40
CA ARG A 156 -20.19 -1.12 -14.49
C ARG A 156 -20.85 0.26 -14.46
N GLY A 157 -20.07 1.33 -14.42
CA GLY A 157 -20.60 2.71 -14.49
C GLY A 157 -21.54 3.07 -13.35
N VAL A 158 -21.36 2.49 -12.17
CA VAL A 158 -22.07 2.91 -10.98
C VAL A 158 -21.61 4.35 -10.69
N VAL A 159 -22.56 5.27 -10.84
CA VAL A 159 -22.45 6.70 -10.59
C VAL A 159 -21.57 6.94 -9.38
N GLU A 160 -20.54 7.80 -9.54
CA GLU A 160 -19.79 8.36 -8.43
C GLU A 160 -20.74 9.03 -7.45
N VAL A 161 -21.17 8.24 -6.44
CA VAL A 161 -21.53 8.84 -5.16
C VAL A 161 -20.20 9.35 -4.61
N GLU A 162 -20.10 10.63 -4.31
CA GLU A 162 -18.97 11.25 -3.63
C GLU A 162 -18.47 10.31 -2.54
N ARG A 163 -17.40 9.56 -2.83
CA ARG A 163 -16.81 8.68 -1.83
C ARG A 163 -16.10 9.60 -0.86
N ASN A 164 -16.70 9.79 0.29
CA ASN A 164 -15.96 10.28 1.45
C ASN A 164 -14.73 9.38 1.60
N GLU A 165 -13.54 9.95 1.41
CA GLU A 165 -12.29 9.21 1.51
C GLU A 165 -12.29 8.46 2.85
N CYS A 166 -12.14 7.13 2.80
CA CYS A 166 -12.15 6.32 4.01
C CYS A 166 -10.91 6.70 4.86
N PRO A 167 -11.08 7.23 6.07
CA PRO A 167 -9.95 7.66 6.91
C PRO A 167 -9.21 6.48 7.55
N LEU A 168 -9.69 5.25 7.32
CA LEU A 168 -9.11 4.03 7.86
C LEU A 168 -8.03 3.48 6.92
N THR A 169 -6.98 2.94 7.52
CA THR A 169 -6.00 2.13 6.79
C THR A 169 -6.65 0.81 6.36
N SER A 170 -6.09 0.14 5.34
CA SER A 170 -6.57 -1.17 4.87
C SER A 170 -6.66 -2.19 6.02
N ARG A 171 -5.73 -2.15 6.99
CA ARG A 171 -5.74 -3.02 8.16
C ARG A 171 -6.89 -2.71 9.11
N GLU A 172 -7.15 -1.43 9.36
CA GLU A 172 -8.26 -0.97 10.19
C GLU A 172 -9.61 -1.27 9.52
N LEU A 173 -9.70 -1.09 8.21
CA LEU A 173 -10.89 -1.44 7.45
C LEU A 173 -11.19 -2.94 7.52
N ASN A 174 -10.16 -3.78 7.35
CA ASN A 174 -10.28 -5.24 7.46
C ASN A 174 -10.76 -5.67 8.86
N ILE A 175 -10.22 -5.05 9.90
CA ILE A 175 -10.69 -5.29 11.28
C ILE A 175 -12.14 -4.83 11.44
N LEU A 176 -12.52 -3.68 10.89
CA LEU A 176 -13.88 -3.17 10.99
C LEU A 176 -14.87 -4.05 10.22
N THR A 177 -14.49 -4.64 9.09
CA THR A 177 -15.30 -5.64 8.36
C THR A 177 -15.54 -6.89 9.21
N LEU A 178 -14.47 -7.48 9.78
CA LEU A 178 -14.62 -8.63 10.69
C LEU A 178 -15.47 -8.31 11.92
N VAL A 179 -15.42 -7.06 12.38
CA VAL A 179 -16.29 -6.56 13.44
C VAL A 179 -17.74 -6.51 12.97
N ALA A 180 -18.01 -6.11 11.75
CA ALA A 180 -19.34 -6.07 11.14
C ALA A 180 -19.94 -7.47 10.97
N ASP A 181 -19.09 -8.46 10.69
CA ASP A 181 -19.45 -9.90 10.64
C ASP A 181 -19.73 -10.51 12.02
N GLY A 182 -19.67 -9.72 13.10
CA GLY A 182 -19.98 -10.17 14.46
C GLY A 182 -18.82 -10.83 15.22
N ASN A 183 -17.61 -10.89 14.66
CA ASN A 183 -16.47 -11.55 15.30
C ASN A 183 -16.01 -10.81 16.57
N ALA A 184 -15.78 -11.53 17.67
CA ALA A 184 -15.17 -10.99 18.87
C ALA A 184 -13.66 -10.71 18.65
N ASN A 185 -13.06 -9.81 19.46
CA ASN A 185 -11.64 -9.46 19.31
C ASN A 185 -10.69 -10.68 19.34
N LYS A 186 -11.04 -11.72 20.11
CA LYS A 186 -10.29 -12.97 20.14
C LYS A 186 -10.34 -13.70 18.79
N GLN A 187 -11.51 -13.81 18.19
CA GLN A 187 -11.70 -14.43 16.86
C GLN A 187 -10.98 -13.64 15.77
N ILE A 188 -11.08 -12.31 15.81
CA ILE A 188 -10.34 -11.42 14.89
C ILE A 188 -8.83 -11.60 15.06
N ALA A 189 -8.34 -11.73 16.29
CA ALA A 189 -6.93 -11.96 16.58
C ALA A 189 -6.44 -13.29 15.97
N GLU A 190 -7.24 -14.35 16.09
CA GLU A 190 -6.97 -15.66 15.49
C GLU A 190 -6.99 -15.61 13.96
N LEU A 191 -8.02 -15.01 13.36
CA LEU A 191 -8.15 -14.86 11.91
C LEU A 191 -7.03 -14.05 11.28
N LEU A 192 -6.55 -13.05 11.99
CA LEU A 192 -5.54 -12.12 11.49
C LEU A 192 -4.11 -12.43 11.97
N PHE A 193 -3.93 -13.52 12.73
CA PHE A 193 -2.65 -13.96 13.30
C PHE A 193 -1.94 -12.87 14.12
N ILE A 194 -2.70 -12.10 14.93
CA ILE A 194 -2.20 -11.04 15.81
C ILE A 194 -2.70 -11.23 17.25
N SER A 195 -2.17 -10.45 18.20
CA SER A 195 -2.66 -10.50 19.57
C SER A 195 -4.02 -9.80 19.72
N GLU A 196 -4.85 -10.27 20.68
CA GLU A 196 -6.11 -9.59 21.04
C GLU A 196 -5.87 -8.13 21.47
N ARG A 197 -4.74 -7.87 22.12
CA ARG A 197 -4.31 -6.52 22.50
C ARG A 197 -4.09 -5.63 21.24
N THR A 198 -3.52 -6.20 20.19
CA THR A 198 -3.31 -5.50 18.91
C THR A 198 -4.64 -5.15 18.28
N VAL A 199 -5.62 -6.08 18.28
CA VAL A 199 -6.97 -5.81 17.78
C VAL A 199 -7.64 -4.68 18.57
N LYS A 200 -7.53 -4.68 19.91
CA LYS A 200 -8.06 -3.61 20.77
C LYS A 200 -7.43 -2.24 20.42
N ASN A 201 -6.11 -2.21 20.19
CA ASN A 201 -5.43 -0.98 19.80
C ASN A 201 -5.94 -0.47 18.44
N HIS A 202 -6.10 -1.35 17.43
CA HIS A 202 -6.68 -0.97 16.14
C HIS A 202 -8.12 -0.46 16.30
N MET A 203 -8.95 -1.12 17.12
CA MET A 203 -10.32 -0.65 17.38
C MET A 203 -10.33 0.75 18.01
N THR A 204 -9.44 1.03 18.95
CA THR A 204 -9.30 2.38 19.54
C THR A 204 -8.96 3.42 18.46
N ASN A 205 -8.04 3.10 17.57
CA ASN A 205 -7.65 3.98 16.46
C ASN A 205 -8.81 4.19 15.48
N ILE A 206 -9.55 3.11 15.14
CA ILE A 206 -10.75 3.18 14.27
C ILE A 206 -11.79 4.13 14.89
N LEU A 207 -12.12 3.93 16.16
CA LEU A 207 -13.10 4.78 16.86
C LEU A 207 -12.67 6.25 16.86
N SER A 208 -11.40 6.52 17.11
CA SER A 208 -10.84 7.87 17.08
C SER A 208 -10.91 8.50 15.70
N LYS A 209 -10.52 7.76 14.64
CA LYS A 209 -10.52 8.25 13.26
C LYS A 209 -11.93 8.52 12.72
N LEU A 210 -12.90 7.70 13.11
CA LEU A 210 -14.30 7.85 12.68
C LEU A 210 -15.11 8.79 13.58
N GLY A 211 -14.56 9.24 14.70
CA GLY A 211 -15.33 9.95 15.73
C GLY A 211 -16.48 9.11 16.30
N ALA A 212 -16.34 7.77 16.25
CA ALA A 212 -17.37 6.86 16.69
C ALA A 212 -17.29 6.63 18.22
N ARG A 213 -18.45 6.61 18.88
CA ARG A 213 -18.53 6.43 20.36
C ARG A 213 -18.35 5.00 20.79
N ASP A 214 -18.67 4.04 19.93
CA ASP A 214 -18.63 2.62 20.22
C ASP A 214 -18.48 1.80 18.92
N ARG A 215 -18.27 0.48 19.10
CA ARG A 215 -18.07 -0.50 18.02
C ARG A 215 -19.24 -0.52 17.03
N ALA A 216 -20.49 -0.50 17.51
CA ALA A 216 -21.67 -0.54 16.66
C ALA A 216 -21.81 0.74 15.84
N HIS A 217 -21.46 1.89 16.42
CA HIS A 217 -21.44 3.16 15.72
C HIS A 217 -20.37 3.18 14.62
N ALA A 218 -19.18 2.60 14.86
CA ALA A 218 -18.15 2.50 13.84
C ALA A 218 -18.57 1.62 12.64
N VAL A 219 -19.22 0.47 12.90
CA VAL A 219 -19.76 -0.41 11.86
C VAL A 219 -20.84 0.32 11.06
N ARG A 220 -21.81 0.95 11.73
CA ARG A 220 -22.85 1.72 11.04
C ARG A 220 -22.26 2.82 10.16
N PHE A 221 -21.22 3.51 10.63
CA PHE A 221 -20.55 4.55 9.86
C PHE A 221 -19.87 3.99 8.62
N GLY A 222 -19.20 2.83 8.74
CA GLY A 222 -18.59 2.13 7.61
C GLY A 222 -19.61 1.70 6.56
N ILE A 223 -20.77 1.18 6.97
CA ILE A 223 -21.87 0.80 6.07
C ILE A 223 -22.48 2.04 5.39
N GLN A 224 -22.79 3.10 6.14
CA GLN A 224 -23.39 4.32 5.60
C GLN A 224 -22.51 5.00 4.53
N ASN A 225 -21.17 4.88 4.65
CA ASN A 225 -20.23 5.43 3.69
C ASN A 225 -19.80 4.41 2.61
N SER A 226 -20.45 3.24 2.55
CA SER A 226 -20.14 2.16 1.61
C SER A 226 -18.67 1.69 1.66
N TRP A 227 -18.04 1.78 2.84
CA TRP A 227 -16.71 1.24 3.09
C TRP A 227 -16.74 -0.24 3.48
N ILE A 228 -17.89 -0.72 3.97
CA ILE A 228 -18.14 -2.10 4.38
C ILE A 228 -19.45 -2.55 3.73
N ASP A 229 -19.42 -3.70 3.06
CA ASP A 229 -20.61 -4.40 2.62
C ASP A 229 -20.92 -5.53 3.63
N LEU A 230 -22.13 -5.59 4.12
CA LEU A 230 -22.61 -6.78 4.83
C LEU A 230 -23.03 -7.80 3.78
N GLU A 231 -22.24 -8.85 3.57
CA GLU A 231 -22.74 -10.02 2.88
C GLU A 231 -23.88 -10.59 3.75
N THR A 232 -25.11 -10.43 3.29
CA THR A 232 -26.28 -11.07 3.87
C THR A 232 -26.12 -12.58 3.63
N THR A 233 -25.56 -13.28 4.61
CA THR A 233 -25.73 -14.72 4.70
C THR A 233 -27.21 -14.94 5.06
N GLU A 234 -28.05 -15.14 4.05
CA GLU A 234 -29.43 -15.61 4.28
C GLU A 234 -29.33 -16.92 5.05
N PRO A 235 -29.99 -17.04 6.23
CA PRO A 235 -30.10 -18.32 6.88
C PRO A 235 -30.95 -19.20 5.99
N THR A 236 -30.35 -20.23 5.39
CA THR A 236 -31.11 -21.30 4.72
C THR A 236 -31.95 -21.99 5.78
N LEU A 237 -33.20 -21.54 5.92
CA LEU A 237 -34.24 -22.26 6.66
C LEU A 237 -34.54 -23.56 5.89
N THR A 238 -33.81 -24.61 6.22
CA THR A 238 -34.21 -25.97 5.82
C THR A 238 -35.45 -26.35 6.64
N LEU A 239 -36.61 -26.13 6.05
CA LEU A 239 -37.85 -26.74 6.52
C LEU A 239 -37.67 -28.25 6.36
N VAL A 240 -37.47 -28.95 7.48
CA VAL A 240 -37.64 -30.39 7.56
C VAL A 240 -39.13 -30.64 7.74
N ALA A 241 -39.72 -31.24 6.73
CA ALA A 241 -41.08 -31.81 6.78
C ALA A 241 -41.02 -33.22 7.34
#